data_50b6eaeacbbd4e56b2bd9a2d9954df70
#
_entry.id   50b6eaeacbbd4e56b2bd9a2d9954df70
#
_cell.length_a   1.000
_cell.length_b   1.000
_cell.length_c   1.000
_cell.angle_alpha   90.00
_cell.angle_beta   90.00
_cell.angle_gamma   90.00
#
_symmetry.space_group_name_H-M   'P 1'
#
loop_
_entity.id
_entity.type
_entity.pdbx_description
1 polymer ?
#
loop_
_entity_poly.entity_id
_entity_poly.type
_entity_poly.pdbx_seq_one_letter_code
_entity_poly.pdbx_strand_id
1 'polypeptide(L)'
;MFAYNLAVAHLEMPHSIARSFAVSDPRVGGEGWKLLENIPDSKICHNYPVSEMPHVMHYCQRYYLGKWFIGKYQLRKDFISCEAPLLREPPKNVASKYKEAILPNKKKVERKVLGEKEVKRYGFMLCHMIEALNAASIYYKDQHCEKGTANYEYSYTFHEDMKMPDQL
;
A
#
# COMPACT_ATOMS: atom_id res chain seq x y z
N MET A 1 3.48 -22.38 -4.09
CA MET A 1 3.96 -22.10 -5.46
C MET A 1 4.73 -23.28 -6.08
N PHE A 2 5.71 -23.88 -5.40
CA PHE A 2 6.47 -25.02 -5.95
C PHE A 2 5.62 -26.23 -6.35
N ALA A 3 4.66 -26.64 -5.53
CA ALA A 3 3.79 -27.79 -5.82
C ALA A 3 3.01 -27.61 -7.13
N TYR A 4 2.47 -26.41 -7.39
CA TYR A 4 1.81 -26.10 -8.64
C TYR A 4 2.75 -26.23 -9.84
N ASN A 5 3.93 -25.60 -9.78
CA ASN A 5 4.89 -25.64 -10.88
C ASN A 5 5.35 -27.07 -11.19
N LEU A 6 5.57 -27.90 -10.16
CA LEU A 6 5.91 -29.31 -10.34
C LEU A 6 4.77 -30.12 -10.98
N ALA A 7 3.54 -29.91 -10.53
CA ALA A 7 2.37 -30.58 -11.09
C ALA A 7 2.15 -30.20 -12.56
N VAL A 8 2.23 -28.91 -12.88
CA VAL A 8 2.10 -28.42 -14.26
C VAL A 8 3.18 -28.98 -15.16
N ALA A 9 4.43 -29.00 -14.70
CA ALA A 9 5.55 -29.59 -15.46
C ALA A 9 5.37 -31.11 -15.65
N HIS A 10 4.96 -31.82 -14.61
CA HIS A 10 4.74 -33.28 -14.65
C HIS A 10 3.60 -33.68 -15.59
N LEU A 11 2.52 -32.88 -15.60
CA LEU A 11 1.35 -33.13 -16.43
C LEU A 11 1.45 -32.52 -17.83
N GLU A 12 2.58 -31.89 -18.15
CA GLU A 12 2.81 -31.19 -19.44
C GLU A 12 1.69 -30.19 -19.77
N MET A 13 1.09 -29.56 -18.75
CA MET A 13 -0.01 -28.63 -18.95
C MET A 13 0.53 -27.28 -19.50
N PRO A 14 -0.07 -26.79 -20.58
CA PRO A 14 0.30 -25.48 -21.10
C PRO A 14 -0.07 -24.39 -20.09
N HIS A 15 0.84 -23.46 -19.85
CA HIS A 15 0.57 -22.29 -19.03
C HIS A 15 1.23 -21.04 -19.64
N SER A 16 0.63 -19.88 -19.35
CA SER A 16 1.14 -18.62 -19.82
C SER A 16 1.61 -17.76 -18.65
N ILE A 17 2.71 -17.05 -18.84
CA ILE A 17 3.17 -16.04 -17.90
C ILE A 17 2.46 -14.74 -18.22
N ALA A 18 1.55 -14.32 -17.33
CA ALA A 18 0.92 -13.01 -17.43
C ALA A 18 1.89 -11.94 -16.88
N ARG A 19 2.43 -11.11 -17.78
CA ARG A 19 3.31 -10.00 -17.39
C ARG A 19 2.52 -8.94 -16.64
N SER A 20 3.20 -8.28 -15.69
CA SER A 20 2.59 -7.22 -14.87
C SER A 20 1.30 -7.62 -14.15
N PHE A 21 1.09 -8.94 -13.96
CA PHE A 21 -0.12 -9.46 -13.33
C PHE A 21 -0.22 -9.07 -11.85
N ALA A 22 0.88 -9.20 -11.11
CA ALA A 22 0.88 -8.97 -9.68
C ALA A 22 2.09 -8.16 -9.23
N VAL A 23 1.85 -7.23 -8.31
CA VAL A 23 2.89 -6.54 -7.53
C VAL A 23 2.77 -6.92 -6.06
N SER A 24 3.89 -6.95 -5.34
CA SER A 24 3.94 -7.38 -3.95
C SER A 24 5.02 -6.63 -3.15
N ASP A 25 6.14 -7.28 -2.85
CA ASP A 25 7.23 -6.70 -2.05
C ASP A 25 8.02 -5.66 -2.86
N PRO A 26 8.04 -4.39 -2.45
CA PRO A 26 8.78 -3.33 -3.13
C PRO A 26 10.30 -3.58 -3.23
N ARG A 27 10.85 -4.41 -2.34
CA ARG A 27 12.29 -4.74 -2.30
C ARG A 27 12.68 -5.78 -3.36
N VAL A 28 11.72 -6.57 -3.79
CA VAL A 28 11.95 -7.63 -4.77
C VAL A 28 11.65 -7.09 -6.16
N GLY A 29 12.62 -7.17 -7.05
CA GLY A 29 12.44 -6.85 -8.46
C GLY A 29 11.48 -7.83 -9.14
N GLY A 30 10.97 -7.46 -10.28
CA GLY A 30 10.12 -8.33 -11.08
C GLY A 30 9.38 -7.57 -12.18
N GLU A 31 8.80 -8.31 -13.09
CA GLU A 31 8.09 -7.74 -14.24
C GLU A 31 6.86 -6.92 -13.83
N GLY A 32 6.23 -7.25 -12.71
CA GLY A 32 5.08 -6.50 -12.19
C GLY A 32 5.37 -5.02 -11.92
N TRP A 33 6.62 -4.67 -11.65
CA TRP A 33 7.01 -3.30 -11.36
C TRP A 33 7.37 -2.46 -12.59
N LYS A 34 7.39 -3.04 -13.78
CA LYS A 34 7.72 -2.32 -15.03
C LYS A 34 6.78 -1.13 -15.27
N LEU A 35 5.54 -1.23 -14.85
CA LEU A 35 4.57 -0.13 -14.97
C LEU A 35 5.08 1.18 -14.34
N LEU A 36 5.95 1.12 -13.32
CA LEU A 36 6.45 2.31 -12.63
C LEU A 36 7.75 2.88 -13.21
N GLU A 37 8.43 2.17 -14.11
CA GLU A 37 9.79 2.56 -14.56
C GLU A 37 9.80 3.93 -15.23
N ASN A 38 8.80 4.21 -16.06
CA ASN A 38 8.71 5.45 -16.83
C ASN A 38 7.81 6.52 -16.20
N ILE A 39 7.28 6.25 -15.01
CA ILE A 39 6.39 7.20 -14.34
C ILE A 39 7.22 8.15 -13.46
N PRO A 40 7.06 9.48 -13.61
CA PRO A 40 7.71 10.43 -12.73
C PRO A 40 7.30 10.24 -11.27
N ASP A 41 8.22 10.42 -10.32
CA ASP A 41 7.97 10.28 -8.87
C ASP A 41 6.75 11.08 -8.40
N SER A 42 6.53 12.26 -8.98
CA SER A 42 5.40 13.12 -8.66
C SER A 42 4.04 12.57 -9.08
N LYS A 43 4.02 11.56 -9.95
CA LYS A 43 2.78 10.96 -10.47
C LYS A 43 2.50 9.55 -9.94
N ILE A 44 3.35 9.02 -9.08
CA ILE A 44 3.22 7.64 -8.56
C ILE A 44 1.90 7.39 -7.83
N CYS A 45 1.35 8.39 -7.16
CA CYS A 45 0.08 8.33 -6.42
C CYS A 45 -1.10 8.93 -7.18
N HIS A 46 -1.00 9.07 -8.49
CA HIS A 46 -2.13 9.49 -9.30
C HIS A 46 -3.01 8.28 -9.67
N ASN A 47 -4.28 8.56 -9.89
CA ASN A 47 -5.20 7.54 -10.37
C ASN A 47 -4.76 7.07 -11.76
N TYR A 48 -4.42 5.80 -11.87
CA TYR A 48 -4.13 5.17 -13.14
C TYR A 48 -5.42 4.61 -13.75
N PRO A 49 -5.52 4.57 -15.06
CA PRO A 49 -6.59 3.81 -15.72
C PRO A 49 -6.56 2.36 -15.23
N VAL A 50 -7.73 1.76 -15.03
CA VAL A 50 -7.83 0.36 -14.57
C VAL A 50 -7.05 -0.59 -15.48
N SER A 51 -7.01 -0.31 -16.79
CA SER A 51 -6.25 -1.09 -17.78
C SER A 51 -4.73 -1.05 -17.60
N GLU A 52 -4.20 -0.06 -16.87
CA GLU A 52 -2.76 0.10 -16.61
C GLU A 52 -2.36 -0.40 -15.22
N MET A 53 -3.34 -0.72 -14.37
CA MET A 53 -3.09 -1.22 -13.02
C MET A 53 -2.71 -2.71 -13.05
N PRO A 54 -1.84 -3.17 -12.13
CA PRO A 54 -1.66 -4.61 -11.95
C PRO A 54 -2.98 -5.25 -11.53
N HIS A 55 -3.27 -6.45 -12.03
CA HIS A 55 -4.49 -7.18 -11.68
C HIS A 55 -4.54 -7.57 -10.21
N VAL A 56 -3.39 -7.75 -9.59
CA VAL A 56 -3.27 -8.12 -8.19
C VAL A 56 -2.24 -7.24 -7.50
N MET A 57 -2.64 -6.62 -6.40
CA MET A 57 -1.75 -5.97 -5.45
C MET A 57 -1.71 -6.81 -4.18
N HIS A 58 -0.66 -7.63 -4.05
CA HIS A 58 -0.53 -8.52 -2.90
C HIS A 58 0.01 -7.79 -1.68
N TYR A 59 -0.85 -7.57 -0.70
CA TYR A 59 -0.51 -6.91 0.56
C TYR A 59 0.19 -7.88 1.52
N CYS A 60 1.48 -8.13 1.29
CA CYS A 60 2.24 -9.10 2.08
C CYS A 60 3.08 -8.48 3.19
N GLN A 61 3.35 -7.20 3.14
CA GLN A 61 4.34 -6.53 3.98
C GLN A 61 3.81 -5.25 4.63
N ARG A 62 4.75 -4.43 5.06
CA ARG A 62 4.57 -3.06 5.49
C ARG A 62 5.05 -2.14 4.39
N TYR A 63 4.28 -1.10 4.10
CA TYR A 63 4.62 -0.08 3.13
C TYR A 63 4.81 1.24 3.84
N TYR A 64 5.87 1.96 3.51
CA TYR A 64 6.25 3.17 4.21
C TYR A 64 7.02 4.12 3.29
N LEU A 65 6.75 5.42 3.45
CA LEU A 65 7.48 6.48 2.78
C LEU A 65 7.33 7.79 3.57
N GLY A 66 8.44 8.40 3.97
CA GLY A 66 8.42 9.49 4.92
C GLY A 66 7.71 9.08 6.21
N LYS A 67 6.73 9.85 6.62
CA LYS A 67 5.91 9.57 7.80
C LYS A 67 4.67 8.70 7.53
N TRP A 68 4.39 8.40 6.28
CA TRP A 68 3.26 7.54 5.94
C TRP A 68 3.64 6.08 6.02
N PHE A 69 2.72 5.32 6.56
CA PHE A 69 2.93 3.90 6.83
C PHE A 69 1.59 3.16 6.73
N ILE A 70 1.62 1.96 6.20
CA ILE A 70 0.55 1.00 6.30
C ILE A 70 1.13 -0.39 6.52
N GLY A 71 0.61 -1.11 7.50
CA GLY A 71 1.03 -2.46 7.80
C GLY A 71 -0.15 -3.36 8.10
N LYS A 72 -0.20 -4.52 7.48
CA LYS A 72 -1.31 -5.47 7.57
C LYS A 72 -1.74 -5.77 9.02
N TYR A 73 -0.77 -5.91 9.93
CA TYR A 73 -1.02 -6.24 11.32
C TYR A 73 -1.14 -5.01 12.24
N GLN A 74 -0.97 -3.81 11.69
CA GLN A 74 -1.09 -2.55 12.39
C GLN A 74 -2.40 -1.81 12.07
N LEU A 75 -3.18 -2.32 11.12
CA LEU A 75 -4.54 -1.83 10.95
C LEU A 75 -5.38 -2.22 12.17
N ARG A 76 -6.23 -1.32 12.59
CA ARG A 76 -7.24 -1.62 13.60
C ARG A 76 -8.10 -2.78 13.11
N LYS A 77 -8.46 -3.70 14.00
CA LYS A 77 -9.31 -4.83 13.65
C LYS A 77 -10.70 -4.40 13.18
N ASP A 78 -11.13 -3.26 13.68
CA ASP A 78 -12.43 -2.64 13.43
C ASP A 78 -12.37 -1.49 12.41
N PHE A 79 -11.30 -1.39 11.60
CA PHE A 79 -11.07 -0.26 10.69
C PHE A 79 -12.23 0.03 9.71
N ILE A 80 -13.11 -0.92 9.51
CA ILE A 80 -14.30 -0.81 8.66
C ILE A 80 -15.56 -0.46 9.47
N SER A 81 -15.51 -0.42 10.82
CA SER A 81 -16.67 -0.09 11.64
C SER A 81 -17.17 1.35 11.44
N CYS A 82 -18.38 1.63 11.90
CA CYS A 82 -18.97 2.96 11.77
C CYS A 82 -18.16 4.03 12.49
N GLU A 83 -17.59 3.72 13.63
CA GLU A 83 -16.83 4.65 14.48
C GLU A 83 -15.37 4.80 14.04
N ALA A 84 -14.83 3.85 13.28
CA ALA A 84 -13.44 3.91 12.88
C ALA A 84 -13.20 5.07 11.89
N PRO A 85 -12.16 5.89 12.09
CA PRO A 85 -11.81 6.92 11.11
C PRO A 85 -11.24 6.30 9.84
N LEU A 86 -11.31 7.05 8.75
CA LEU A 86 -10.63 6.73 7.51
C LEU A 86 -9.12 6.89 7.67
N LEU A 87 -8.36 6.22 6.82
CA LEU A 87 -6.91 6.34 6.81
C LEU A 87 -6.50 7.63 6.09
N ARG A 88 -5.61 8.41 6.69
CA ARG A 88 -5.08 9.60 6.03
C ARG A 88 -4.22 9.23 4.84
N GLU A 89 -4.61 9.69 3.67
CA GLU A 89 -3.88 9.48 2.43
C GLU A 89 -2.59 10.31 2.37
N PRO A 90 -1.49 9.77 1.83
CA PRO A 90 -0.31 10.55 1.55
C PRO A 90 -0.59 11.58 0.43
N PRO A 91 0.17 12.69 0.38
CA PRO A 91 0.03 13.63 -0.72
C PRO A 91 0.42 12.97 -2.04
N LYS A 92 -0.21 13.37 -3.13
CA LYS A 92 0.01 12.77 -4.47
C LYS A 92 1.48 12.82 -4.93
N ASN A 93 2.27 13.74 -4.40
CA ASN A 93 3.70 13.87 -4.68
C ASN A 93 4.62 13.23 -3.62
N VAL A 94 4.11 12.32 -2.79
CA VAL A 94 4.86 11.71 -1.69
C VAL A 94 6.19 11.11 -2.14
N ALA A 95 6.21 10.43 -3.30
CA ALA A 95 7.41 9.78 -3.83
C ALA A 95 8.48 10.78 -4.30
N SER A 96 8.11 11.99 -4.73
CA SER A 96 9.08 13.03 -5.06
C SER A 96 9.57 13.77 -3.81
N LYS A 97 8.73 13.86 -2.78
CA LYS A 97 9.03 14.62 -1.56
C LYS A 97 9.91 13.86 -0.58
N TYR A 98 9.73 12.55 -0.45
CA TYR A 98 10.42 11.73 0.54
C TYR A 98 11.29 10.67 -0.12
N LYS A 99 12.51 10.54 0.35
CA LYS A 99 13.48 9.51 -0.07
C LYS A 99 13.87 8.59 1.09
N GLU A 100 13.21 8.73 2.21
CA GLU A 100 13.47 7.98 3.43
C GLU A 100 12.20 7.27 3.91
N ALA A 101 12.41 6.14 4.55
CA ALA A 101 11.40 5.47 5.34
C ALA A 101 11.63 5.77 6.82
N ILE A 102 10.57 6.12 7.51
CA ILE A 102 10.58 6.19 8.97
C ILE A 102 9.94 4.90 9.46
N LEU A 103 10.78 4.03 10.03
CA LEU A 103 10.36 2.73 10.51
C LEU A 103 9.99 2.82 11.98
N PRO A 104 8.73 2.54 12.32
CA PRO A 104 8.35 2.45 13.72
C PRO A 104 9.01 1.22 14.35
N ASN A 105 9.84 1.45 15.33
CA ASN A 105 10.40 0.40 16.18
C ASN A 105 10.01 0.70 17.63
N LYS A 106 9.62 -0.32 18.40
CA LYS A 106 9.16 -0.19 19.78
C LYS A 106 10.11 0.60 20.71
N LYS A 107 11.40 0.73 20.35
CA LYS A 107 12.41 1.37 21.17
C LYS A 107 12.99 2.65 20.56
N LYS A 108 12.96 2.81 19.26
CA LYS A 108 13.52 3.98 18.57
C LYS A 108 12.95 4.10 17.16
N VAL A 109 12.98 5.30 16.64
CA VAL A 109 12.65 5.56 15.25
C VAL A 109 13.90 5.27 14.40
N GLU A 110 13.77 4.38 13.44
CA GLU A 110 14.82 4.10 12.47
C GLU A 110 14.51 4.83 11.17
N ARG A 111 15.51 5.55 10.65
CA ARG A 111 15.43 6.15 9.32
C ARG A 111 16.23 5.29 8.34
N LYS A 112 15.62 4.93 7.24
CA LYS A 112 16.25 4.18 6.17
C LYS A 112 16.13 4.97 4.87
N VAL A 113 17.26 5.30 4.27
CA VAL A 113 17.28 5.86 2.91
C VAL A 113 16.87 4.76 1.93
N LEU A 114 15.95 5.09 1.03
CA LEU A 114 15.42 4.18 0.01
C LEU A 114 16.10 4.46 -1.34
N GLY A 115 16.37 3.40 -2.09
CA GLY A 115 16.77 3.55 -3.48
C GLY A 115 15.63 4.10 -4.35
N GLU A 116 15.95 4.71 -5.47
CA GLU A 116 14.97 5.35 -6.37
C GLU A 116 13.82 4.40 -6.75
N LYS A 117 14.13 3.17 -7.14
CA LYS A 117 13.11 2.15 -7.46
C LYS A 117 12.27 1.76 -6.24
N GLU A 118 12.88 1.69 -5.06
CA GLU A 118 12.14 1.39 -3.83
C GLU A 118 11.16 2.53 -3.51
N VAL A 119 11.59 3.80 -3.62
CA VAL A 119 10.73 4.97 -3.40
C VAL A 119 9.46 4.89 -4.25
N LYS A 120 9.60 4.63 -5.55
CA LYS A 120 8.46 4.50 -6.47
C LYS A 120 7.53 3.36 -6.04
N ARG A 121 8.07 2.18 -5.77
CA ARG A 121 7.30 0.99 -5.41
C ARG A 121 6.59 1.14 -4.06
N TYR A 122 7.28 1.66 -3.05
CA TYR A 122 6.67 1.94 -1.75
C TYR A 122 5.59 3.02 -1.85
N GLY A 123 5.86 4.10 -2.58
CA GLY A 123 4.87 5.16 -2.82
C GLY A 123 3.62 4.63 -3.52
N PHE A 124 3.78 3.85 -4.58
CA PHE A 124 2.67 3.23 -5.30
C PHE A 124 1.81 2.35 -4.39
N MET A 125 2.43 1.38 -3.70
CA MET A 125 1.70 0.48 -2.81
C MET A 125 1.02 1.24 -1.67
N LEU A 126 1.72 2.20 -1.06
CA LEU A 126 1.18 2.99 0.04
C LEU A 126 -0.08 3.76 -0.37
N CYS A 127 -0.01 4.49 -1.49
CA CYS A 127 -1.14 5.31 -1.95
C CYS A 127 -2.35 4.46 -2.33
N HIS A 128 -2.14 3.47 -3.20
CA HIS A 128 -3.26 2.68 -3.72
C HIS A 128 -3.86 1.73 -2.69
N MET A 129 -3.06 1.23 -1.75
CA MET A 129 -3.60 0.40 -0.66
C MET A 129 -4.45 1.24 0.31
N ILE A 130 -4.01 2.43 0.67
CA ILE A 130 -4.80 3.32 1.54
C ILE A 130 -6.08 3.76 0.83
N GLU A 131 -5.98 4.16 -0.43
CA GLU A 131 -7.15 4.53 -1.25
C GLU A 131 -8.18 3.39 -1.34
N ALA A 132 -7.73 2.17 -1.63
CA ALA A 132 -8.61 1.00 -1.71
C ALA A 132 -9.27 0.66 -0.36
N LEU A 133 -8.53 0.76 0.74
CA LEU A 133 -9.07 0.52 2.08
C LEU A 133 -10.09 1.58 2.48
N ASN A 134 -9.83 2.86 2.16
CA ASN A 134 -10.78 3.94 2.39
C ASN A 134 -12.05 3.74 1.56
N ALA A 135 -11.92 3.40 0.28
CA ALA A 135 -13.07 3.13 -0.58
C ALA A 135 -13.94 2.00 -0.03
N ALA A 136 -13.31 0.91 0.41
CA ALA A 136 -14.03 -0.21 1.03
C ALA A 136 -14.71 0.19 2.35
N SER A 137 -14.03 0.99 3.18
CA SER A 137 -14.59 1.49 4.45
C SER A 137 -15.78 2.43 4.21
N ILE A 138 -15.66 3.36 3.26
CA ILE A 138 -16.75 4.28 2.89
C ILE A 138 -17.95 3.48 2.39
N TYR A 139 -17.72 2.55 1.44
CA TYR A 139 -18.79 1.70 0.92
C TYR A 139 -19.52 0.94 2.03
N TYR A 140 -18.79 0.34 2.96
CA TYR A 140 -19.39 -0.38 4.09
C TYR A 140 -20.22 0.56 4.98
N LYS A 141 -19.69 1.72 5.33
CA LYS A 141 -20.36 2.71 6.17
C LYS A 141 -21.65 3.21 5.55
N ASP A 142 -21.63 3.50 4.26
CA ASP A 142 -22.81 3.97 3.51
C ASP A 142 -23.93 2.93 3.47
N GLN A 143 -23.59 1.62 3.54
CA GLN A 143 -24.58 0.55 3.48
C GLN A 143 -25.07 0.07 4.85
N HIS A 144 -24.26 0.20 5.91
CA HIS A 144 -24.51 -0.49 7.18
C HIS A 144 -24.60 0.43 8.39
N CYS A 145 -24.15 1.68 8.30
CA CYS A 145 -24.20 2.59 9.43
C CYS A 145 -25.50 3.40 9.44
N GLU A 146 -26.01 3.66 10.63
CA GLU A 146 -27.14 4.59 10.78
C GLU A 146 -26.74 5.99 10.32
N LYS A 147 -27.70 6.72 9.76
CA LYS A 147 -27.48 8.04 9.23
C LYS A 147 -26.92 8.98 10.32
N GLY A 148 -25.74 9.54 10.07
CA GLY A 148 -25.07 10.48 10.99
C GLY A 148 -24.20 9.84 12.06
N THR A 149 -24.06 8.48 12.10
CA THR A 149 -23.18 7.78 13.06
C THR A 149 -21.83 7.41 12.48
N ALA A 150 -21.71 7.38 11.16
CA ALA A 150 -20.47 7.01 10.49
C ALA A 150 -19.40 8.10 10.64
N ASN A 151 -18.21 7.67 11.05
CA ASN A 151 -17.04 8.54 11.15
C ASN A 151 -16.27 8.55 9.83
N TYR A 152 -16.21 9.70 9.15
CA TYR A 152 -15.45 9.94 7.92
C TYR A 152 -14.22 10.82 8.14
N GLU A 153 -13.84 11.09 9.38
CA GLU A 153 -12.61 11.81 9.71
C GLU A 153 -11.39 10.98 9.34
N TYR A 154 -10.28 11.65 9.04
CA TYR A 154 -9.04 10.98 8.67
C TYR A 154 -8.06 10.90 9.84
N SER A 155 -7.52 9.72 10.07
CA SER A 155 -6.44 9.50 11.04
C SER A 155 -5.23 8.81 10.40
N TYR A 156 -4.06 8.96 11.00
CA TYR A 156 -2.88 8.20 10.58
C TYR A 156 -2.99 6.73 11.05
N THR A 157 -2.40 5.82 10.27
CA THR A 157 -2.35 4.37 10.55
C THR A 157 -1.40 3.98 11.68
N PHE A 158 -1.00 4.92 12.52
CA PHE A 158 -0.04 4.64 13.60
C PHE A 158 -0.73 4.04 14.82
N HIS A 159 -0.04 3.09 15.48
CA HIS A 159 -0.37 2.74 16.84
C HIS A 159 -0.20 3.97 17.74
N GLU A 160 -1.12 4.17 18.70
CA GLU A 160 -1.09 5.29 19.65
C GLU A 160 0.21 5.41 20.43
N ASP A 161 0.95 4.30 20.56
CA ASP A 161 2.26 4.24 21.24
C ASP A 161 3.45 4.76 20.43
N MET A 162 3.25 5.09 19.14
CA MET A 162 4.29 5.60 18.28
C MET A 162 4.26 7.12 18.24
N LYS A 163 5.03 7.74 19.14
CA LYS A 163 5.31 9.18 19.06
C LYS A 163 6.05 9.47 17.77
N MET A 164 5.32 10.00 16.79
CA MET A 164 5.93 10.57 15.60
C MET A 164 6.54 11.92 15.97
N PRO A 165 7.73 12.28 15.43
CA PRO A 165 8.21 13.63 15.54
C PRO A 165 7.19 14.57 14.90
N ASP A 166 6.69 15.55 15.65
CA ASP A 166 5.66 16.50 15.22
C ASP A 166 6.09 17.43 14.08
N GLN A 167 7.31 17.28 13.56
CA GLN A 167 7.87 18.15 12.54
C GLN A 167 8.68 17.34 11.52
N LEU A 168 8.08 17.06 10.41
CA LEU A 168 8.80 16.89 9.12
C LEU A 168 7.92 17.39 7.97
#